data_aa04dfbaa88f571927429232c216f8e6
#
_entry.id   aa04dfbaa88f571927429232c216f8e6
#
_cell.length_a   1.000
_cell.length_b   1.000
_cell.length_c   1.000
_cell.angle_alpha   90.00
_cell.angle_beta   90.00
_cell.angle_gamma   90.00
#
_symmetry.space_group_name_H-M   'P 1'
#
loop_
_entity.id
_entity.type
_entity.pdbx_description
1 polymer ?
#
loop_
_entity_poly.entity_id
_entity_poly.type
_entity_poly.pdbx_seq_one_letter_code
_entity_poly.pdbx_strand_id
1 'polypeptide(L)'
;FLFRDGPESGRRGLMPQDDASYFDISDDLTQRISRAMISTLIGLGIEVDSSHHEIGSGQHEMDFDYNPALTSADHVLTARVALRNVALRNHLHCTFMPRPSADLPGSGMHTHQSLHDLRTDANVFADSQHEYGLSETARHFLAGQLAHARAMCAVLAPLVNSYKRLSVSFEAPTYITWAHVNRAGAALIRVPHIAPGQESHTRLELRCPDPSSNPYLATAVMLE
;
A
#
# COMPACT_ATOMS: atom_id res chain seq x y z
N PHE A 1 -2.28 -11.03 1.78
CA PHE A 1 -3.27 -12.11 1.81
C PHE A 1 -2.97 -13.14 2.89
N LEU A 2 -4.02 -13.65 3.51
CA LEU A 2 -4.01 -14.77 4.44
C LEU A 2 -4.66 -15.99 3.78
N PHE A 3 -3.95 -17.10 3.82
CA PHE A 3 -4.40 -18.38 3.28
C PHE A 3 -4.35 -19.46 4.35
N ARG A 4 -5.29 -20.42 4.27
CA ARG A 4 -5.30 -21.67 5.06
C ARG A 4 -4.99 -22.86 4.17
N ASP A 5 -4.60 -23.97 4.76
CA ASP A 5 -4.49 -25.24 4.03
C ASP A 5 -5.86 -25.67 3.55
N GLY A 6 -5.95 -26.06 2.28
CA GLY A 6 -7.18 -26.57 1.69
C GLY A 6 -7.50 -27.99 2.20
N PRO A 7 -8.78 -28.40 2.19
CA PRO A 7 -9.24 -29.65 2.79
C PRO A 7 -8.82 -30.93 2.06
N GLU A 8 -8.10 -30.89 0.93
CA GLU A 8 -7.90 -32.13 0.16
C GLU A 8 -6.53 -32.39 -0.43
N SER A 9 -6.18 -33.65 -0.27
CA SER A 9 -5.47 -34.55 -1.17
C SER A 9 -4.14 -34.08 -1.74
N GLY A 10 -3.06 -34.27 -1.03
CA GLY A 10 -1.73 -34.51 -1.64
C GLY A 10 -1.08 -33.38 -2.46
N ARG A 11 -1.84 -32.44 -2.95
CA ARG A 11 -1.43 -31.15 -3.49
C ARG A 11 -2.00 -30.09 -2.57
N ARG A 12 -1.14 -29.38 -1.85
CA ARG A 12 -1.48 -28.26 -0.97
C ARG A 12 -2.14 -27.15 -1.79
N GLY A 13 -3.46 -27.20 -1.93
CA GLY A 13 -4.25 -26.08 -2.40
C GLY A 13 -4.36 -25.08 -1.25
N LEU A 14 -3.74 -23.91 -1.34
CA LEU A 14 -4.00 -22.81 -0.41
C LEU A 14 -5.36 -22.21 -0.76
N MET A 15 -6.20 -22.02 0.26
CA MET A 15 -7.50 -21.34 0.12
C MET A 15 -7.45 -20.02 0.89
N PRO A 16 -8.12 -18.96 0.41
CA PRO A 16 -8.30 -17.75 1.20
C PRO A 16 -8.81 -18.07 2.60
N GLN A 17 -8.38 -17.30 3.59
CA GLN A 17 -8.80 -17.50 4.99
C GLN A 17 -10.30 -17.32 5.17
N ASP A 18 -10.89 -16.39 4.44
CA ASP A 18 -12.31 -16.08 4.43
C ASP A 18 -12.76 -15.66 3.02
N ASP A 19 -14.05 -15.44 2.85
CA ASP A 19 -14.68 -14.94 1.63
C ASP A 19 -15.23 -13.51 1.81
N ALA A 20 -14.82 -12.81 2.87
CA ALA A 20 -15.25 -11.45 3.15
C ALA A 20 -14.66 -10.43 2.16
N SER A 21 -15.26 -9.26 2.10
CA SER A 21 -14.83 -8.12 1.32
C SER A 21 -15.03 -6.83 2.13
N TYR A 22 -14.79 -5.65 1.56
CA TYR A 22 -14.74 -4.32 2.22
C TYR A 22 -15.82 -4.06 3.27
N PHE A 23 -17.07 -4.44 2.99
CA PHE A 23 -18.22 -4.10 3.83
C PHE A 23 -18.78 -5.31 4.58
N ASP A 24 -18.13 -6.45 4.48
CA ASP A 24 -18.57 -7.65 5.16
C ASP A 24 -18.12 -7.66 6.61
N ILE A 25 -18.93 -8.27 7.45
CA ILE A 25 -18.55 -8.56 8.82
C ILE A 25 -17.61 -9.76 8.79
N SER A 26 -16.33 -9.50 9.08
CA SER A 26 -15.35 -10.57 9.21
C SER A 26 -15.73 -11.54 10.34
N ASP A 27 -15.42 -12.81 10.16
CA ASP A 27 -15.62 -13.82 11.22
C ASP A 27 -14.72 -13.55 12.44
N ASP A 28 -15.01 -14.22 13.56
CA ASP A 28 -14.27 -14.04 14.82
C ASP A 28 -12.78 -14.40 14.69
N LEU A 29 -12.43 -15.34 13.82
CA LEU A 29 -11.03 -15.74 13.60
C LEU A 29 -10.27 -14.64 12.88
N THR A 30 -10.83 -14.13 11.80
CA THR A 30 -10.24 -13.01 11.03
C THR A 30 -10.04 -11.77 11.91
N GLN A 31 -11.03 -11.40 12.70
CA GLN A 31 -10.92 -10.27 13.62
C GLN A 31 -9.84 -10.48 14.68
N ARG A 32 -9.74 -11.68 15.27
CA ARG A 32 -8.69 -11.98 16.26
C ARG A 32 -7.30 -11.91 15.66
N ILE A 33 -7.11 -12.41 14.44
CA ILE A 33 -5.83 -12.38 13.76
C ILE A 33 -5.44 -10.95 13.42
N SER A 34 -6.36 -10.16 12.88
CA SER A 34 -6.13 -8.74 12.57
C SER A 34 -5.73 -7.96 13.83
N ARG A 35 -6.46 -8.14 14.95
CA ARG A 35 -6.09 -7.53 16.23
C ARG A 35 -4.73 -7.98 16.74
N ALA A 36 -4.38 -9.27 16.60
CA ALA A 36 -3.07 -9.77 16.99
C ALA A 36 -1.95 -9.18 16.13
N MET A 37 -2.18 -8.99 14.85
CA MET A 37 -1.26 -8.33 13.92
C MET A 37 -1.03 -6.87 14.32
N ILE A 38 -2.09 -6.10 14.51
CA ILE A 38 -2.03 -4.69 14.94
C ILE A 38 -1.32 -4.57 16.27
N SER A 39 -1.70 -5.38 17.29
CA SER A 39 -1.05 -5.35 18.62
C SER A 39 0.43 -5.68 18.53
N THR A 40 0.81 -6.58 17.64
CA THR A 40 2.23 -6.93 17.43
C THR A 40 2.99 -5.77 16.80
N LEU A 41 2.42 -5.08 15.81
CA LEU A 41 3.04 -3.92 15.17
C LEU A 41 3.21 -2.77 16.18
N ILE A 42 2.17 -2.44 16.93
CA ILE A 42 2.23 -1.43 17.99
C ILE A 42 3.31 -1.78 19.03
N GLY A 43 3.38 -3.05 19.43
CA GLY A 43 4.42 -3.53 20.38
C GLY A 43 5.84 -3.42 19.82
N LEU A 44 6.01 -3.32 18.51
CA LEU A 44 7.28 -3.08 17.81
C LEU A 44 7.53 -1.59 17.52
N GLY A 45 6.65 -0.69 17.97
CA GLY A 45 6.75 0.75 17.73
C GLY A 45 6.28 1.18 16.35
N ILE A 46 5.49 0.34 15.66
CA ILE A 46 4.88 0.66 14.37
C ILE A 46 3.41 1.01 14.62
N GLU A 47 3.09 2.29 14.49
CA GLU A 47 1.71 2.77 14.61
C GLU A 47 0.91 2.44 13.35
N VAL A 48 -0.31 1.93 13.56
CA VAL A 48 -1.25 1.55 12.52
C VAL A 48 -2.39 2.55 12.55
N ASP A 49 -2.52 3.35 11.50
CA ASP A 49 -3.56 4.37 11.35
C ASP A 49 -4.92 3.73 11.06
N SER A 50 -4.95 2.78 10.13
CA SER A 50 -6.16 2.04 9.81
C SER A 50 -5.86 0.57 9.45
N SER A 51 -6.90 -0.26 9.57
CA SER A 51 -6.86 -1.63 9.08
C SER A 51 -8.25 -2.08 8.66
N HIS A 52 -8.35 -2.65 7.47
CA HIS A 52 -9.62 -3.13 6.95
C HIS A 52 -9.43 -4.37 6.08
N HIS A 53 -10.53 -5.07 5.85
CA HIS A 53 -10.59 -6.13 4.86
C HIS A 53 -10.61 -5.49 3.46
N GLU A 54 -9.83 -6.04 2.56
CA GLU A 54 -9.75 -5.60 1.18
C GLU A 54 -10.78 -6.31 0.28
N ILE A 55 -10.80 -5.97 -1.03
CA ILE A 55 -11.76 -6.54 -1.98
C ILE A 55 -11.61 -8.05 -2.19
N GLY A 56 -10.40 -8.58 -2.03
CA GLY A 56 -10.11 -10.00 -2.27
C GLY A 56 -10.32 -10.85 -1.03
N SER A 57 -10.90 -12.02 -1.21
CA SER A 57 -11.03 -13.01 -0.14
C SER A 57 -9.69 -13.25 0.55
N GLY A 58 -9.65 -13.17 1.88
CA GLY A 58 -8.44 -13.27 2.70
C GLY A 58 -7.44 -12.12 2.53
N GLN A 59 -7.82 -11.03 1.89
CA GLN A 59 -6.98 -9.85 1.70
C GLN A 59 -7.23 -8.81 2.78
N HIS A 60 -6.16 -8.36 3.42
CA HIS A 60 -6.20 -7.32 4.45
C HIS A 60 -5.24 -6.21 4.10
N GLU A 61 -5.63 -4.99 4.41
CA GLU A 61 -4.78 -3.81 4.34
C GLU A 61 -4.53 -3.24 5.73
N MET A 62 -3.34 -2.73 5.94
CA MET A 62 -2.94 -2.01 7.14
C MET A 62 -2.18 -0.77 6.70
N ASP A 63 -2.72 0.38 7.04
CA ASP A 63 -2.09 1.67 6.81
C ASP A 63 -1.22 2.03 8.01
N PHE A 64 0.02 2.36 7.73
CA PHE A 64 0.96 2.82 8.76
C PHE A 64 0.88 4.33 8.89
N ASP A 65 1.03 4.79 10.11
CA ASP A 65 1.10 6.21 10.38
C ASP A 65 2.28 6.86 9.65
N TYR A 66 2.14 8.14 9.37
CA TYR A 66 3.13 8.96 8.70
C TYR A 66 4.45 8.97 9.48
N ASN A 67 5.55 8.74 8.76
CA ASN A 67 6.91 8.71 9.31
C ASN A 67 7.94 9.23 8.30
N PRO A 68 9.12 9.65 8.75
CA PRO A 68 10.25 9.90 7.85
C PRO A 68 10.52 8.69 6.94
N ALA A 69 10.92 8.96 5.72
CA ALA A 69 11.07 7.98 4.65
C ALA A 69 11.88 6.73 5.04
N LEU A 70 13.00 6.91 5.73
CA LEU A 70 13.85 5.80 6.17
C LEU A 70 13.16 4.95 7.24
N THR A 71 12.53 5.60 8.22
CA THR A 71 11.74 4.92 9.27
C THR A 71 10.58 4.12 8.67
N SER A 72 9.87 4.69 7.68
CA SER A 72 8.81 3.97 6.96
C SER A 72 9.34 2.73 6.25
N ALA A 73 10.52 2.80 5.65
CA ALA A 73 11.15 1.64 5.02
C ALA A 73 11.51 0.54 6.03
N ASP A 74 12.04 0.91 7.21
CA ASP A 74 12.30 -0.01 8.33
C ASP A 74 11.00 -0.67 8.81
N HIS A 75 9.93 0.12 8.96
CA HIS A 75 8.60 -0.36 9.38
C HIS A 75 8.04 -1.38 8.39
N VAL A 76 8.13 -1.13 7.09
CA VAL A 76 7.66 -2.08 6.06
C VAL A 76 8.36 -3.42 6.16
N LEU A 77 9.69 -3.46 6.31
CA LEU A 77 10.42 -4.72 6.43
C LEU A 77 10.09 -5.45 7.73
N THR A 78 10.06 -4.72 8.83
CA THR A 78 9.72 -5.26 10.16
C THR A 78 8.31 -5.84 10.15
N ALA A 79 7.34 -5.10 9.60
CA ALA A 79 5.96 -5.54 9.50
C ALA A 79 5.81 -6.82 8.67
N ARG A 80 6.50 -6.95 7.54
CA ARG A 80 6.46 -8.19 6.73
C ARG A 80 6.86 -9.43 7.54
N VAL A 81 7.89 -9.31 8.37
CA VAL A 81 8.36 -10.41 9.22
C VAL A 81 7.36 -10.68 10.35
N ALA A 82 6.93 -9.62 11.03
CA ALA A 82 6.00 -9.72 12.16
C ALA A 82 4.66 -10.34 11.75
N LEU A 83 4.05 -9.85 10.69
CA LEU A 83 2.75 -10.33 10.20
C LEU A 83 2.80 -11.79 9.74
N ARG A 84 3.89 -12.21 9.07
CA ARG A 84 4.10 -13.63 8.73
C ARG A 84 4.19 -14.51 9.97
N ASN A 85 4.89 -14.05 11.02
CA ASN A 85 5.00 -14.80 12.26
C ASN A 85 3.66 -14.91 12.99
N VAL A 86 2.85 -13.84 13.01
CA VAL A 86 1.51 -13.88 13.61
C VAL A 86 0.63 -14.88 12.84
N ALA A 87 0.63 -14.81 11.51
CA ALA A 87 -0.12 -15.76 10.68
C ALA A 87 0.29 -17.20 10.93
N LEU A 88 1.60 -17.48 10.93
CA LEU A 88 2.13 -18.83 11.17
C LEU A 88 1.70 -19.40 12.54
N ARG A 89 1.70 -18.59 13.59
CA ARG A 89 1.22 -18.98 14.94
C ARG A 89 -0.28 -19.30 14.97
N ASN A 90 -1.03 -18.80 13.99
CA ASN A 90 -2.46 -19.06 13.81
C ASN A 90 -2.74 -20.09 12.71
N HIS A 91 -1.74 -20.88 12.30
CA HIS A 91 -1.84 -21.89 11.25
C HIS A 91 -2.29 -21.32 9.89
N LEU A 92 -1.87 -20.10 9.58
CA LEU A 92 -2.13 -19.43 8.31
C LEU A 92 -0.83 -19.14 7.57
N HIS A 93 -0.96 -19.01 6.25
CA HIS A 93 0.10 -18.54 5.36
C HIS A 93 -0.16 -17.07 4.99
N CYS A 94 0.73 -16.18 5.41
CA CYS A 94 0.70 -14.77 5.00
C CYS A 94 1.61 -14.55 3.80
N THR A 95 1.06 -14.01 2.72
CA THR A 95 1.83 -13.65 1.52
C THR A 95 1.68 -12.17 1.19
N PHE A 96 2.80 -11.58 0.77
CA PHE A 96 2.91 -10.24 0.21
C PHE A 96 3.20 -10.30 -1.30
N MET A 97 2.87 -11.40 -1.94
CA MET A 97 3.03 -11.59 -3.38
C MET A 97 2.17 -10.58 -4.15
N PRO A 98 2.70 -9.89 -5.16
CA PRO A 98 1.94 -8.88 -5.93
C PRO A 98 0.64 -9.38 -6.51
N ARG A 99 0.59 -10.63 -6.98
CA ARG A 99 -0.64 -11.31 -7.39
C ARG A 99 -0.58 -12.79 -7.07
N PRO A 100 -1.16 -13.23 -5.95
CA PRO A 100 -1.03 -14.62 -5.49
C PRO A 100 -1.86 -15.60 -6.32
N SER A 101 -2.98 -15.17 -6.92
CA SER A 101 -3.84 -15.97 -7.79
C SER A 101 -4.31 -15.14 -8.99
N ALA A 102 -4.67 -15.82 -10.07
CA ALA A 102 -5.29 -15.18 -11.24
C ALA A 102 -6.71 -14.67 -10.93
N ASP A 103 -7.40 -15.33 -10.02
CA ASP A 103 -8.79 -15.04 -9.67
C ASP A 103 -8.94 -14.01 -8.53
N LEU A 104 -7.83 -13.64 -7.90
CA LEU A 104 -7.81 -12.66 -6.82
C LEU A 104 -7.21 -11.33 -7.30
N PRO A 105 -7.57 -10.20 -6.65
CA PRO A 105 -6.88 -8.93 -6.86
C PRO A 105 -5.41 -9.02 -6.46
N GLY A 106 -4.63 -8.02 -6.82
CA GLY A 106 -3.22 -7.92 -6.43
C GLY A 106 -3.04 -7.21 -5.11
N SER A 107 -1.85 -7.38 -4.50
CA SER A 107 -1.39 -6.59 -3.36
C SER A 107 -0.65 -5.36 -3.84
N GLY A 108 -1.15 -4.17 -3.50
CA GLY A 108 -0.44 -2.91 -3.65
C GLY A 108 0.39 -2.59 -2.40
N MET A 109 1.36 -1.72 -2.56
CA MET A 109 2.03 -1.00 -1.47
C MET A 109 1.95 0.49 -1.82
N HIS A 110 0.73 1.02 -1.75
CA HIS A 110 0.50 2.43 -2.07
C HIS A 110 1.34 3.31 -1.14
N THR A 111 2.08 4.23 -1.73
CA THR A 111 3.01 5.06 -0.97
C THR A 111 2.55 6.49 -1.01
N HIS A 112 2.08 6.98 0.14
CA HIS A 112 1.73 8.38 0.35
C HIS A 112 3.01 9.17 0.61
N GLN A 113 3.17 10.29 -0.09
CA GLN A 113 4.40 11.08 -0.09
C GLN A 113 4.08 12.54 0.10
N SER A 114 4.85 13.20 0.97
CA SER A 114 4.92 14.65 1.11
C SER A 114 6.35 15.06 1.38
N LEU A 115 6.69 16.31 1.10
CA LEU A 115 7.97 16.90 1.45
C LEU A 115 7.75 18.01 2.48
N HIS A 116 8.66 18.09 3.42
CA HIS A 116 8.62 19.11 4.48
C HIS A 116 9.89 19.95 4.48
N ASP A 117 9.75 21.25 4.73
CA ASP A 117 10.89 22.13 4.94
C ASP A 117 11.56 21.76 6.26
N LEU A 118 12.86 21.49 6.22
CA LEU A 118 13.62 20.99 7.38
C LEU A 118 13.72 21.99 8.55
N ARG A 119 13.43 23.27 8.33
CA ARG A 119 13.55 24.30 9.37
C ARG A 119 12.21 24.63 10.02
N THR A 120 11.14 24.54 9.24
CA THR A 120 9.80 24.97 9.66
C THR A 120 8.84 23.82 9.88
N ASP A 121 9.21 22.62 9.41
CA ASP A 121 8.35 21.43 9.32
C ASP A 121 7.07 21.66 8.51
N ALA A 122 7.03 22.71 7.71
CA ALA A 122 5.90 23.00 6.85
C ALA A 122 5.86 22.04 5.66
N ASN A 123 4.68 21.50 5.36
CA ASN A 123 4.45 20.69 4.17
C ASN A 123 4.56 21.57 2.91
N VAL A 124 5.63 21.38 2.12
CA VAL A 124 5.89 22.17 0.91
C VAL A 124 5.04 21.74 -0.30
N PHE A 125 4.24 20.68 -0.16
CA PHE A 125 3.27 20.29 -1.20
C PHE A 125 1.97 21.08 -1.14
N ALA A 126 1.66 21.69 0.01
CA ALA A 126 0.41 22.40 0.23
C ALA A 126 0.45 23.83 -0.35
N ASP A 127 -0.57 24.19 -1.12
CA ASP A 127 -0.88 25.57 -1.52
C ASP A 127 -2.37 25.74 -1.77
N SER A 128 -3.07 26.30 -0.79
CA SER A 128 -4.53 26.49 -0.84
C SER A 128 -5.01 27.48 -1.92
N GLN A 129 -4.11 28.24 -2.54
CA GLN A 129 -4.43 29.20 -3.59
C GLN A 129 -4.38 28.58 -5.00
N HIS A 130 -3.89 27.35 -5.09
CA HIS A 130 -3.75 26.64 -6.36
C HIS A 130 -4.75 25.49 -6.50
N GLU A 131 -4.99 25.10 -7.74
CA GLU A 131 -5.88 24.01 -8.09
C GLU A 131 -5.46 22.72 -7.37
N TYR A 132 -6.42 21.99 -6.82
CA TYR A 132 -6.25 20.77 -6.02
C TYR A 132 -5.46 20.96 -4.71
N GLY A 133 -5.18 22.20 -4.28
CA GLY A 133 -4.36 22.48 -3.09
C GLY A 133 -2.88 22.12 -3.25
N LEU A 134 -2.39 21.95 -4.49
CA LEU A 134 -1.03 21.53 -4.79
C LEU A 134 -0.13 22.71 -5.13
N SER A 135 0.98 22.84 -4.42
CA SER A 135 2.04 23.78 -4.72
C SER A 135 2.73 23.47 -6.05
N GLU A 136 3.53 24.39 -6.55
CA GLU A 136 4.40 24.18 -7.71
C GLU A 136 5.37 23.01 -7.47
N THR A 137 5.94 22.92 -6.28
CA THR A 137 6.82 21.80 -5.88
C THR A 137 6.11 20.46 -5.99
N ALA A 138 4.88 20.35 -5.48
CA ALA A 138 4.10 19.11 -5.57
C ALA A 138 3.81 18.73 -7.02
N ARG A 139 3.50 19.70 -7.87
CA ARG A 139 3.22 19.46 -9.30
C ARG A 139 4.47 19.03 -10.06
N HIS A 140 5.62 19.62 -9.77
CA HIS A 140 6.89 19.20 -10.36
C HIS A 140 7.27 17.78 -9.90
N PHE A 141 7.10 17.47 -8.62
CA PHE A 141 7.34 16.14 -8.07
C PHE A 141 6.43 15.08 -8.73
N LEU A 142 5.14 15.37 -8.85
CA LEU A 142 4.18 14.53 -9.56
C LEU A 142 4.57 14.31 -11.03
N ALA A 143 4.92 15.38 -11.73
CA ALA A 143 5.32 15.33 -13.13
C ALA A 143 6.60 14.51 -13.33
N GLY A 144 7.57 14.63 -12.44
CA GLY A 144 8.81 13.84 -12.43
C GLY A 144 8.52 12.35 -12.30
N GLN A 145 7.70 11.97 -11.33
CA GLN A 145 7.31 10.56 -11.16
C GLN A 145 6.56 10.00 -12.38
N LEU A 146 5.69 10.77 -13.03
CA LEU A 146 5.04 10.33 -14.26
C LEU A 146 6.02 10.18 -15.42
N ALA A 147 6.95 11.13 -15.58
CA ALA A 147 7.96 11.10 -16.65
C ALA A 147 8.87 9.88 -16.53
N HIS A 148 9.25 9.50 -15.30
CA HIS A 148 10.16 8.39 -15.03
C HIS A 148 9.45 7.08 -14.64
N ALA A 149 8.13 7.03 -14.67
CA ALA A 149 7.32 5.89 -14.20
C ALA A 149 7.78 4.53 -14.74
N ARG A 150 8.11 4.45 -16.04
CA ARG A 150 8.58 3.20 -16.66
C ARG A 150 9.90 2.71 -16.10
N ALA A 151 10.86 3.60 -15.90
CA ALA A 151 12.15 3.27 -15.31
C ALA A 151 12.00 2.89 -13.83
N MET A 152 11.20 3.65 -13.08
CA MET A 152 10.91 3.38 -11.68
C MET A 152 10.27 2.00 -11.46
N CYS A 153 9.46 1.50 -12.41
CA CYS A 153 8.86 0.16 -12.31
C CYS A 153 9.89 -0.96 -12.11
N ALA A 154 11.11 -0.81 -12.60
CA ALA A 154 12.18 -1.80 -12.38
C ALA A 154 12.50 -2.01 -10.89
N VAL A 155 12.24 -1.01 -10.05
CA VAL A 155 12.45 -1.03 -8.60
C VAL A 155 11.13 -1.21 -7.85
N LEU A 156 10.08 -0.49 -8.27
CA LEU A 156 8.78 -0.43 -7.57
C LEU A 156 7.93 -1.69 -7.79
N ALA A 157 8.11 -2.35 -8.93
CA ALA A 157 7.36 -3.55 -9.34
C ALA A 157 8.34 -4.57 -9.97
N PRO A 158 9.30 -5.12 -9.18
CA PRO A 158 10.51 -5.75 -9.72
C PRO A 158 10.33 -7.18 -10.23
N LEU A 159 9.19 -7.81 -9.99
CA LEU A 159 8.97 -9.21 -10.34
C LEU A 159 8.10 -9.38 -11.57
N VAL A 160 8.26 -10.49 -12.28
CA VAL A 160 7.29 -10.90 -13.32
C VAL A 160 5.87 -10.95 -12.77
N ASN A 161 5.73 -11.36 -11.51
CA ASN A 161 4.43 -11.36 -10.81
C ASN A 161 3.87 -9.96 -10.58
N SER A 162 4.71 -8.93 -10.42
CA SER A 162 4.30 -7.53 -10.32
C SER A 162 3.52 -7.08 -11.56
N TYR A 163 3.96 -7.47 -12.74
CA TYR A 163 3.29 -7.12 -14.00
C TYR A 163 1.93 -7.83 -14.15
N LYS A 164 1.73 -8.97 -13.52
CA LYS A 164 0.40 -9.59 -13.45
C LYS A 164 -0.59 -8.77 -12.63
N ARG A 165 -0.12 -8.05 -11.62
CA ARG A 165 -0.92 -7.08 -10.87
C ARG A 165 -1.24 -5.85 -11.72
N LEU A 166 -0.25 -5.30 -12.44
CA LEU A 166 -0.38 -4.05 -13.18
C LEU A 166 -1.12 -4.20 -14.53
N SER A 167 -1.38 -5.42 -14.97
CA SER A 167 -1.81 -5.65 -16.34
C SER A 167 -3.31 -5.57 -16.59
N VAL A 168 -4.20 -5.84 -15.64
CA VAL A 168 -5.67 -5.74 -15.86
C VAL A 168 -6.47 -5.86 -14.57
N SER A 169 -7.52 -5.00 -14.43
CA SER A 169 -8.65 -5.12 -13.51
C SER A 169 -8.32 -5.01 -11.99
N PHE A 170 -9.35 -4.82 -11.17
CA PHE A 170 -9.25 -4.71 -9.72
C PHE A 170 -8.38 -3.54 -9.23
N GLU A 171 -8.72 -2.30 -9.59
CA GLU A 171 -8.13 -1.07 -9.02
C GLU A 171 -6.61 -0.90 -9.16
N ALA A 172 -5.93 -1.76 -9.94
CA ALA A 172 -4.51 -1.61 -10.19
C ALA A 172 -4.22 -0.42 -11.12
N PRO A 173 -3.13 0.34 -10.90
CA PRO A 173 -2.76 1.45 -11.77
C PRO A 173 -2.23 0.92 -13.11
N THR A 174 -3.03 1.07 -14.16
CA THR A 174 -2.70 0.58 -15.50
C THR A 174 -2.28 1.68 -16.46
N TYR A 175 -2.51 2.95 -16.11
CA TYR A 175 -2.19 4.10 -16.94
C TYR A 175 -1.20 5.03 -16.24
N ILE A 176 -0.19 5.49 -16.98
CA ILE A 176 0.74 6.53 -16.53
C ILE A 176 0.03 7.87 -16.61
N THR A 177 -0.80 8.13 -15.62
CA THR A 177 -1.57 9.34 -15.45
C THR A 177 -1.79 9.62 -13.97
N TRP A 178 -2.36 10.76 -13.66
CA TRP A 178 -2.79 11.09 -12.31
C TRP A 178 -4.27 11.44 -12.28
N ALA A 179 -4.87 11.38 -11.12
CA ALA A 179 -6.26 11.79 -10.92
C ALA A 179 -6.44 12.34 -9.50
N HIS A 180 -7.40 13.27 -9.40
CA HIS A 180 -7.87 13.80 -8.12
C HIS A 180 -9.11 13.03 -7.67
N VAL A 181 -9.15 12.64 -6.39
CA VAL A 181 -10.28 11.92 -5.77
C VAL A 181 -10.58 10.52 -6.37
N ASN A 182 -11.71 9.93 -6.01
CA ASN A 182 -12.09 8.51 -6.15
C ASN A 182 -12.18 7.90 -7.56
N ARG A 183 -11.92 8.64 -8.62
CA ARG A 183 -11.90 8.10 -10.01
C ARG A 183 -10.53 7.55 -10.43
N ALA A 184 -9.63 7.42 -9.46
CA ALA A 184 -8.22 7.14 -9.68
C ALA A 184 -7.85 5.65 -9.77
N GLY A 185 -8.80 4.71 -9.80
CA GLY A 185 -8.49 3.28 -9.74
C GLY A 185 -7.41 2.81 -10.72
N ALA A 186 -7.44 3.34 -11.94
CA ALA A 186 -6.47 3.00 -12.97
C ALA A 186 -5.30 4.00 -13.10
N ALA A 187 -5.30 5.11 -12.34
CA ALA A 187 -4.23 6.12 -12.38
C ALA A 187 -3.02 5.71 -11.54
N LEU A 188 -1.83 6.04 -12.04
CA LEU A 188 -0.58 5.77 -11.35
C LEU A 188 -0.43 6.58 -10.07
N ILE A 189 -0.83 7.85 -10.11
CA ILE A 189 -0.78 8.76 -8.96
C ILE A 189 -2.18 9.24 -8.64
N ARG A 190 -2.57 9.13 -7.38
CA ARG A 190 -3.77 9.74 -6.83
C ARG A 190 -3.39 10.96 -6.01
N VAL A 191 -4.12 12.05 -6.20
CA VAL A 191 -4.09 13.22 -5.33
C VAL A 191 -5.32 13.12 -4.41
N PRO A 192 -5.14 12.80 -3.12
CA PRO A 192 -6.25 12.72 -2.19
C PRO A 192 -6.91 14.09 -1.99
N HIS A 193 -8.21 14.08 -1.74
CA HIS A 193 -8.89 15.31 -1.31
C HIS A 193 -8.46 15.66 0.12
N ILE A 194 -8.09 16.92 0.31
CA ILE A 194 -7.73 17.46 1.63
C ILE A 194 -8.82 18.46 2.04
N ALA A 195 -9.38 18.27 3.21
CA ALA A 195 -10.39 19.17 3.74
C ALA A 195 -9.77 20.53 4.09
N PRO A 196 -10.54 21.64 3.96
CA PRO A 196 -10.07 22.95 4.40
C PRO A 196 -9.60 22.93 5.86
N GLY A 197 -8.45 23.52 6.14
CA GLY A 197 -7.80 23.53 7.46
C GLY A 197 -6.93 22.29 7.75
N GLN A 198 -6.82 21.38 6.80
CA GLN A 198 -5.97 20.19 6.89
C GLN A 198 -4.84 20.16 5.83
N GLU A 199 -4.40 21.34 5.39
CA GLU A 199 -3.42 21.49 4.32
C GLU A 199 -2.08 20.79 4.64
N SER A 200 -1.75 20.64 5.92
CA SER A 200 -0.57 19.87 6.37
C SER A 200 -0.59 18.40 5.92
N HIS A 201 -1.76 17.85 5.60
CA HIS A 201 -1.93 16.48 5.10
C HIS A 201 -1.87 16.37 3.56
N THR A 202 -1.54 17.45 2.85
CA THR A 202 -1.39 17.41 1.39
C THR A 202 -0.31 16.42 0.99
N ARG A 203 -0.67 15.47 0.11
CA ARG A 203 0.21 14.38 -0.29
C ARG A 203 -0.14 13.86 -1.68
N LEU A 204 0.79 13.12 -2.24
CA LEU A 204 0.59 12.31 -3.45
C LEU A 204 0.62 10.84 -3.07
N GLU A 205 -0.25 10.04 -3.67
CA GLU A 205 -0.26 8.59 -3.49
C GLU A 205 0.24 7.93 -4.78
N LEU A 206 1.44 7.36 -4.73
CA LEU A 206 1.96 6.54 -5.81
C LEU A 206 1.46 5.09 -5.64
N ARG A 207 0.74 4.58 -6.63
CA ARG A 207 0.02 3.30 -6.55
C ARG A 207 0.73 2.13 -7.25
N CYS A 208 1.81 2.42 -8.00
CA CYS A 208 2.60 1.40 -8.69
C CYS A 208 3.32 0.44 -7.75
N PRO A 209 3.92 0.86 -6.63
CA PRO A 209 4.70 -0.03 -5.79
C PRO A 209 3.90 -1.23 -5.32
N ASP A 210 4.56 -2.37 -5.23
CA ASP A 210 4.00 -3.56 -4.60
C ASP A 210 4.90 -4.08 -3.47
N PRO A 211 4.38 -4.94 -2.60
CA PRO A 211 5.14 -5.38 -1.42
C PRO A 211 6.36 -6.26 -1.73
N SER A 212 6.67 -6.60 -2.98
CA SER A 212 7.90 -7.32 -3.33
C SER A 212 9.09 -6.39 -3.52
N SER A 213 8.85 -5.08 -3.67
CA SER A 213 9.91 -4.09 -3.82
C SER A 213 10.76 -3.97 -2.55
N ASN A 214 12.01 -3.55 -2.73
CA ASN A 214 12.85 -3.13 -1.62
C ASN A 214 12.43 -1.71 -1.20
N PRO A 215 11.92 -1.48 0.03
CA PRO A 215 11.34 -0.19 0.41
C PRO A 215 12.36 0.95 0.45
N TYR A 216 13.64 0.68 0.71
CA TYR A 216 14.70 1.70 0.67
C TYR A 216 14.96 2.17 -0.75
N LEU A 217 15.12 1.22 -1.69
CA LEU A 217 15.31 1.54 -3.10
C LEU A 217 14.06 2.18 -3.69
N ALA A 218 12.87 1.71 -3.31
CA ALA A 218 11.60 2.29 -3.72
C ALA A 218 11.53 3.77 -3.31
N THR A 219 11.83 4.08 -2.04
CA THR A 219 11.85 5.45 -1.53
C THR A 219 12.89 6.30 -2.26
N ALA A 220 14.09 5.77 -2.49
CA ALA A 220 15.15 6.50 -3.18
C ALA A 220 14.73 6.92 -4.60
N VAL A 221 14.19 5.99 -5.40
CA VAL A 221 13.78 6.31 -6.79
C VAL A 221 12.53 7.19 -6.88
N MET A 222 11.72 7.26 -5.81
CA MET A 222 10.59 8.17 -5.74
C MET A 222 11.03 9.61 -5.47
N LEU A 223 12.16 9.81 -4.79
CA LEU A 223 12.67 11.12 -4.41
C LEU A 223 13.57 11.73 -5.51
N GLU A 224 14.20 10.92 -6.32
CA GLU A 224 15.11 11.35 -7.38
C GLU A 224 14.39 11.78 -8.67
#